data_d6ef9280c5896ed9926b1ab3376e616e
#
_entry.id   d6ef9280c5896ed9926b1ab3376e616e
#
_cell.length_a   1.000
_cell.length_b   1.000
_cell.length_c   1.000
_cell.angle_alpha   90.00
_cell.angle_beta   90.00
_cell.angle_gamma   90.00
#
_symmetry.space_group_name_H-M   'P 1'
#
loop_
_entity.id
_entity.type
_entity.pdbx_description
1 polymer ?
#
loop_
_entity_poly.entity_id
_entity_poly.type
_entity_poly.pdbx_seq_one_letter_code
_entity_poly.pdbx_strand_id
1 'polypeptide(L)' 'MGRKLIPKEVRDFNDLRDQLIDALQKKNTVQEEMIAAQDELIAQLTEEIQTFKETLRVARENQQLEKELDK' A
#
# COMPACT_ATOMS: atom_id res chain seq x y z
N MET A 1 -39.01 -17.97 34.23
CA MET A 1 -37.55 -18.16 34.28
C MET A 1 -36.93 -18.05 32.91
N GLY A 2 -35.86 -17.31 32.79
CA GLY A 2 -35.18 -17.19 31.56
C GLY A 2 -34.58 -18.54 31.07
N ARG A 3 -34.71 -18.80 29.80
CA ARG A 3 -34.12 -19.98 29.21
C ARG A 3 -32.59 -19.77 29.10
N LYS A 4 -31.84 -20.65 29.73
CA LYS A 4 -30.39 -20.60 29.63
C LYS A 4 -29.96 -21.31 28.34
N LEU A 5 -29.02 -20.75 27.62
CA LEU A 5 -28.41 -21.42 26.48
C LEU A 5 -27.69 -22.68 26.95
N ILE A 6 -27.73 -23.71 26.14
CA ILE A 6 -26.97 -24.93 26.40
C ILE A 6 -25.47 -24.60 26.28
N PRO A 7 -24.60 -25.14 27.15
CA PRO A 7 -23.16 -24.86 27.05
C PRO A 7 -22.58 -25.10 25.68
N LYS A 8 -23.08 -26.08 24.95
CA LYS A 8 -22.65 -26.35 23.59
C LYS A 8 -22.98 -25.18 22.63
N GLU A 9 -24.21 -24.63 22.75
CA GLU A 9 -24.65 -23.51 21.91
C GLU A 9 -23.79 -22.29 22.17
N VAL A 10 -23.49 -22.01 23.43
CA VAL A 10 -22.63 -20.89 23.81
C VAL A 10 -21.21 -21.08 23.25
N ARG A 11 -20.69 -22.29 23.35
CA ARG A 11 -19.36 -22.64 22.82
C ARG A 11 -19.32 -22.46 21.31
N ASP A 12 -20.32 -23.00 20.60
CA ASP A 12 -20.37 -22.90 19.14
C ASP A 12 -20.44 -21.43 18.68
N PHE A 13 -21.22 -20.61 19.38
CA PHE A 13 -21.33 -19.19 19.11
C PHE A 13 -19.99 -18.48 19.32
N ASN A 14 -19.31 -18.78 20.44
CA ASN A 14 -18.02 -18.17 20.75
C ASN A 14 -16.96 -18.59 19.74
N ASP A 15 -16.95 -19.86 19.33
CA ASP A 15 -16.02 -20.39 18.33
C ASP A 15 -16.22 -19.67 17.00
N LEU A 16 -17.47 -19.50 16.58
CA LEU A 16 -17.79 -18.80 15.33
C LEU A 16 -17.34 -17.34 15.40
N ARG A 17 -17.59 -16.68 16.53
CA ARG A 17 -17.14 -15.31 16.73
C ARG A 17 -15.63 -15.22 16.66
N ASP A 18 -14.91 -16.13 17.32
CA ASP A 18 -13.46 -16.11 17.36
C ASP A 18 -12.87 -16.36 15.96
N GLN A 19 -13.49 -17.27 15.19
CA GLN A 19 -13.09 -17.50 13.81
C GLN A 19 -13.27 -16.26 12.94
N LEU A 20 -14.37 -15.54 13.14
CA LEU A 20 -14.64 -14.32 12.40
C LEU A 20 -13.63 -13.22 12.75
N ILE A 21 -13.33 -13.05 14.04
CA ILE A 21 -12.34 -12.08 14.49
C ILE A 21 -10.97 -12.39 13.89
N ASP A 22 -10.58 -13.66 13.94
CA ASP A 22 -9.29 -14.09 13.37
C ASP A 22 -9.22 -13.82 11.87
N ALA A 23 -10.28 -14.11 11.13
CA ALA A 23 -10.34 -13.85 9.69
C ALA A 23 -10.25 -12.35 9.39
N LEU A 24 -10.93 -11.51 10.19
CA LEU A 24 -10.87 -10.07 10.03
C LEU A 24 -9.48 -9.52 10.35
N GLN A 25 -8.82 -10.03 11.38
CA GLN A 25 -7.46 -9.62 11.72
C GLN A 25 -6.48 -9.97 10.62
N LYS A 26 -6.59 -11.18 10.05
CA LYS A 26 -5.75 -11.60 8.93
C LYS A 26 -5.97 -10.71 7.71
N LYS A 27 -7.22 -10.39 7.41
CA LYS A 27 -7.56 -9.51 6.30
C LYS A 27 -6.96 -8.11 6.50
N ASN A 28 -7.06 -7.59 7.73
CA ASN A 28 -6.49 -6.28 8.03
C ASN A 28 -4.97 -6.27 7.89
N THR A 29 -4.29 -7.33 8.35
CA THR A 29 -2.84 -7.45 8.20
C THR A 29 -2.43 -7.45 6.73
N VAL A 30 -3.13 -8.22 5.90
CA VAL A 30 -2.86 -8.26 4.46
C VAL A 30 -3.09 -6.89 3.82
N GLN A 31 -4.15 -6.20 4.21
CA GLN A 31 -4.42 -4.85 3.70
C GLN A 31 -3.33 -3.87 4.10
N GLU A 32 -2.85 -3.94 5.34
CA GLU A 32 -1.76 -3.08 5.80
C GLU A 32 -0.47 -3.33 5.01
N GLU A 33 -0.16 -4.60 4.75
CA GLU A 33 0.99 -4.97 3.93
C GLU A 33 0.86 -4.45 2.51
N MET A 34 -0.33 -4.54 1.92
CA MET A 34 -0.60 -4.01 0.58
C MET A 34 -0.44 -2.51 0.53
N ILE A 35 -0.95 -1.80 1.53
CA ILE A 35 -0.82 -0.33 1.62
C ILE A 35 0.66 0.04 1.73
N ALA A 36 1.43 -0.65 2.55
CA ALA A 36 2.87 -0.39 2.69
C ALA A 36 3.61 -0.61 1.37
N ALA A 37 3.28 -1.68 0.64
CA ALA A 37 3.87 -1.97 -0.66
C ALA A 37 3.49 -0.89 -1.70
N GLN A 38 2.25 -0.43 -1.68
CA GLN A 38 1.78 0.63 -2.56
C GLN A 38 2.49 1.95 -2.26
N ASP A 39 2.66 2.28 -0.99
CA ASP A 39 3.36 3.51 -0.59
C ASP A 39 4.81 3.48 -1.03
N GLU A 40 5.47 2.33 -0.90
CA GLU A 40 6.83 2.15 -1.38
C GLU A 40 6.93 2.33 -2.90
N LEU A 41 5.98 1.74 -3.63
CA LEU A 41 5.93 1.88 -5.09
C LEU A 41 5.73 3.33 -5.50
N ILE A 42 4.83 4.05 -4.82
CA ILE A 42 4.59 5.47 -5.09
C ILE A 42 5.87 6.27 -4.84
N ALA A 43 6.59 5.98 -3.76
CA ALA A 43 7.86 6.67 -3.46
C ALA A 43 8.89 6.41 -4.55
N GLN A 44 9.03 5.18 -5.01
CA GLN A 44 9.95 4.83 -6.09
C GLN A 44 9.59 5.52 -7.39
N LEU A 45 8.31 5.53 -7.77
CA LEU A 45 7.84 6.20 -8.99
C LEU A 45 8.05 7.69 -8.92
N THR A 46 7.82 8.30 -7.76
CA THR A 46 8.05 9.72 -7.54
C THR A 46 9.52 10.06 -7.74
N GLU A 47 10.42 9.23 -7.21
CA GLU A 47 11.86 9.41 -7.37
C GLU A 47 12.27 9.27 -8.83
N GLU A 48 11.76 8.28 -9.54
CA GLU A 48 12.02 8.07 -10.96
C GLU A 48 11.57 9.25 -11.81
N ILE A 49 10.38 9.78 -11.52
CA ILE A 49 9.86 10.97 -12.20
C ILE A 49 10.76 12.16 -11.95
N GLN A 50 11.22 12.35 -10.73
CA GLN A 50 12.10 13.46 -10.39
C GLN A 50 13.44 13.35 -11.13
N THR A 51 14.02 12.15 -11.19
CA THR A 51 15.25 11.87 -11.93
C THR A 51 15.06 12.13 -13.41
N PHE A 52 13.94 11.71 -13.96
CA PHE A 52 13.62 11.92 -15.37
C PHE A 52 13.49 13.41 -15.70
N LYS A 53 12.82 14.18 -14.85
CA LYS A 53 12.70 15.63 -15.01
C LYS A 53 14.07 16.31 -14.99
N GLU A 54 14.94 15.88 -14.09
CA GLU A 54 16.30 16.41 -13.98
C GLU A 54 17.10 16.10 -15.23
N THR A 55 17.00 14.88 -15.74
CA THR A 55 17.67 14.46 -16.99
C THR A 55 17.20 15.28 -18.18
N LEU A 56 15.89 15.53 -18.29
CA LEU A 56 15.33 16.37 -19.34
C LEU A 56 15.83 17.80 -19.25
N ARG A 57 15.93 18.34 -18.04
CA ARG A 57 16.43 19.68 -17.83
C ARG A 57 17.86 19.81 -18.32
N VAL A 58 18.73 18.85 -17.95
CA VAL A 58 20.12 18.84 -18.38
C VAL A 58 20.23 18.68 -19.89
N ALA A 59 19.43 17.82 -20.49
CA ALA A 59 19.44 17.64 -21.95
C ALA A 59 19.04 18.91 -22.67
N ARG A 60 18.06 19.64 -22.18
CA ARG A 60 17.63 20.92 -22.74
C ARG A 60 18.73 21.98 -22.64
N GLU A 61 19.39 22.04 -21.48
CA GLU A 61 20.52 22.96 -21.29
C GLU A 61 21.66 22.65 -22.25
N ASN A 62 21.96 21.37 -22.44
CA ASN A 62 23.01 20.96 -23.39
C ASN A 62 22.65 21.32 -24.82
N GLN A 63 21.40 21.15 -25.23
CA GLN A 63 20.96 21.59 -26.56
C GLN A 63 21.10 23.10 -26.73
N GLN A 64 20.78 23.84 -25.72
CA GLN A 64 20.91 25.28 -25.76
C GLN A 64 22.38 25.71 -25.90
N LEU A 65 23.27 25.07 -25.16
CA LEU A 65 24.71 25.31 -25.28
C LEU A 65 25.25 24.99 -26.66
N GLU A 66 24.83 23.87 -27.23
CA GLU A 66 25.24 23.48 -28.58
C GLU A 66 24.80 24.50 -29.62
N LYS A 67 23.58 25.02 -29.51
CA LYS A 67 23.11 26.07 -30.40
C LYS A 67 23.94 27.35 -30.29
N GLU A 68 24.33 27.70 -29.08
CA GLU A 68 25.17 28.88 -28.86
C GLU A 68 26.57 28.72 -29.42
N LEU A 69 27.12 27.51 -29.32
CA LEU A 69 28.45 27.21 -29.85
C LEU A 69 28.48 27.19 -31.38
N ASP A 70 27.38 26.82 -32.01
CA ASP A 70 27.29 26.74 -33.49
C ASP A 70 27.07 28.10 -34.16
N LYS A 71 26.86 29.12 -33.38
CA LYS A 71 26.73 30.47 -33.91
C LYS A 71 28.12 31.07 -34.31
#